data_ed8cd3bd3c5c27e2db67fb4d28063ab9
#
_entry.id   ed8cd3bd3c5c27e2db67fb4d28063ab9
#
_cell.length_a   1.000
_cell.length_b   1.000
_cell.length_c   1.000
_cell.angle_alpha   90.00
_cell.angle_beta   90.00
_cell.angle_gamma   90.00
#
_symmetry.space_group_name_H-M   'P 1'
#
loop_
_entity.id
_entity.type
_entity.pdbx_description
1 polymer ?
#
loop_
_entity_poly.entity_id
_entity_poly.type
_entity_poly.pdbx_seq_one_letter_code
_entity_poly.pdbx_strand_id
1 'polypeptide(L)'
;YNYYIHPQWDFFGSETLYLKILFTDYDQGFAIIELIGEWNDAIGNDIMFLKREIADLLINEGITKFVVVCENVLNFHASDDCYYEEWAQEVGEEFGWICLLNVRPHVFEEIRDTGIDNHCYVLPDTHMVSWRKFKPQNFVEHLQSLLDNLPKWID
;
A
#
# COMPACT_ATOMS: atom_id res chain seq x y z
N TYR A 1 -4.59 0.24 -19.50
CA TYR A 1 -5.74 0.58 -18.68
C TYR A 1 -5.73 2.04 -18.27
N ASN A 2 -6.87 2.48 -17.77
CA ASN A 2 -7.04 3.87 -17.42
C ASN A 2 -6.79 4.11 -15.94
N TYR A 3 -6.15 5.22 -15.63
CA TYR A 3 -6.00 5.65 -14.26
C TYR A 3 -6.09 7.18 -14.24
N TYR A 4 -6.40 7.71 -13.06
CA TYR A 4 -6.50 9.15 -12.90
C TYR A 4 -5.27 9.67 -12.20
N ILE A 5 -4.77 10.80 -12.70
CA ILE A 5 -3.79 11.57 -11.98
C ILE A 5 -4.55 12.80 -11.50
N HIS A 6 -4.80 12.85 -10.22
CA HIS A 6 -5.50 13.97 -9.63
C HIS A 6 -4.64 15.22 -9.66
N PRO A 7 -5.18 16.38 -9.78
CA PRO A 7 -4.40 17.59 -9.66
C PRO A 7 -3.64 17.69 -8.33
N GLN A 8 -4.10 16.98 -7.33
CA GLN A 8 -3.49 16.98 -6.01
C GLN A 8 -2.84 15.65 -5.67
N TRP A 9 -2.59 14.79 -6.65
CA TRP A 9 -2.05 13.47 -6.40
C TRP A 9 -0.65 13.52 -5.82
N ASP A 10 0.07 14.60 -6.06
CA ASP A 10 1.43 14.75 -5.59
C ASP A 10 1.51 15.24 -4.16
N PHE A 11 0.39 15.64 -3.53
CA PHE A 11 0.45 16.13 -2.16
C PHE A 11 -0.77 15.66 -1.37
N PHE A 12 -0.51 14.91 -0.32
CA PHE A 12 -1.56 14.45 0.60
C PHE A 12 -1.24 14.80 2.05
N GLY A 13 -0.24 15.64 2.28
CA GLY A 13 0.19 16.09 3.59
C GLY A 13 1.66 15.85 3.87
N SER A 14 2.28 14.87 3.22
CA SER A 14 3.70 14.61 3.40
C SER A 14 4.54 15.60 2.62
N GLU A 15 5.68 15.97 3.16
CA GLU A 15 6.61 16.87 2.47
C GLU A 15 7.56 16.12 1.55
N THR A 16 7.74 14.81 1.73
CA THR A 16 8.74 14.04 1.00
C THR A 16 8.17 12.87 0.22
N LEU A 17 6.90 12.54 0.44
CA LEU A 17 6.27 11.43 -0.23
C LEU A 17 5.10 11.94 -1.06
N TYR A 18 5.04 11.48 -2.30
CA TYR A 18 3.96 11.82 -3.24
C TYR A 18 3.14 10.58 -3.52
N LEU A 19 1.88 10.78 -3.87
CA LEU A 19 0.95 9.69 -4.08
C LEU A 19 0.23 9.84 -5.40
N LYS A 20 0.03 8.74 -6.09
CA LYS A 20 -0.74 8.71 -7.33
C LYS A 20 -1.77 7.58 -7.19
N ILE A 21 -3.04 7.90 -7.37
CA ILE A 21 -4.08 6.88 -7.38
C ILE A 21 -4.17 6.37 -8.80
N LEU A 22 -3.77 5.12 -9.01
CA LEU A 22 -3.72 4.54 -10.34
C LEU A 22 -5.06 4.00 -10.78
N PHE A 23 -5.82 3.42 -9.86
CA PHE A 23 -7.11 2.84 -10.20
C PHE A 23 -7.91 2.58 -8.93
N THR A 24 -9.23 2.78 -9.00
CA THR A 24 -10.14 2.38 -7.93
C THR A 24 -11.34 1.68 -8.55
N ASP A 25 -11.81 0.62 -7.89
CA ASP A 25 -13.01 -0.08 -8.29
C ASP A 25 -13.90 -0.16 -7.05
N TYR A 26 -14.89 0.71 -6.98
CA TYR A 26 -15.75 0.80 -5.80
C TYR A 26 -16.74 -0.37 -5.72
N ASP A 27 -17.04 -1.02 -6.84
CA ASP A 27 -17.94 -2.17 -6.83
C ASP A 27 -17.24 -3.40 -6.26
N GLN A 28 -15.98 -3.61 -6.61
CA GLN A 28 -15.22 -4.74 -6.11
C GLN A 28 -14.39 -4.41 -4.89
N GLY A 29 -14.28 -3.15 -4.54
CA GLY A 29 -13.66 -2.73 -3.30
C GLY A 29 -12.15 -2.74 -3.29
N PHE A 30 -11.49 -2.40 -4.40
CA PHE A 30 -10.03 -2.34 -4.39
C PHE A 30 -9.50 -1.03 -4.95
N ALA A 31 -8.31 -0.67 -4.53
CA ALA A 31 -7.60 0.50 -5.02
C ALA A 31 -6.14 0.14 -5.27
N ILE A 32 -5.57 0.70 -6.32
CA ILE A 32 -4.14 0.59 -6.62
C ILE A 32 -3.57 2.00 -6.55
N ILE A 33 -2.63 2.20 -5.63
CA ILE A 33 -2.00 3.50 -5.46
C ILE A 33 -0.48 3.32 -5.56
N GLU A 34 0.20 4.37 -5.97
CA GLU A 34 1.65 4.36 -6.05
C GLU A 34 2.21 5.46 -5.17
N LEU A 35 3.22 5.14 -4.38
CA LEU A 35 3.94 6.10 -3.58
C LEU A 35 5.30 6.35 -4.20
N ILE A 36 5.72 7.61 -4.19
CA ILE A 36 6.95 8.03 -4.84
C ILE A 36 7.69 8.97 -3.90
N GLY A 37 8.95 8.69 -3.63
CA GLY A 37 9.80 9.56 -2.84
C GLY A 37 10.32 8.91 -1.59
N GLU A 38 10.34 9.66 -0.49
CA GLU A 38 10.85 9.18 0.80
C GLU A 38 9.71 9.09 1.79
N TRP A 39 9.56 7.91 2.36
CA TRP A 39 8.49 7.61 3.30
C TRP A 39 9.06 7.81 4.71
N ASN A 40 8.66 8.88 5.37
CA ASN A 40 9.24 9.26 6.65
C ASN A 40 8.16 9.35 7.73
N ASP A 41 7.97 8.25 8.44
CA ASP A 41 7.02 8.22 9.55
C ASP A 41 7.64 8.82 10.82
N ALA A 42 8.94 8.67 10.96
CA ALA A 42 9.63 9.06 12.20
C ALA A 42 9.60 10.58 12.44
N ILE A 43 9.76 11.36 11.38
CA ILE A 43 9.77 12.82 11.50
C ILE A 43 8.54 13.43 10.86
N GLY A 44 8.19 12.98 9.67
CA GLY A 44 7.10 13.57 8.90
C GLY A 44 5.73 12.98 9.18
N ASN A 45 5.67 11.85 9.89
CA ASN A 45 4.42 11.16 10.21
C ASN A 45 3.61 10.84 8.96
N ASP A 46 4.30 10.38 7.92
CA ASP A 46 3.69 10.16 6.60
C ASP A 46 2.54 9.16 6.63
N ILE A 47 2.65 8.11 7.46
CA ILE A 47 1.57 7.13 7.57
C ILE A 47 0.29 7.75 8.13
N MET A 48 0.41 8.71 9.02
CA MET A 48 -0.79 9.38 9.54
C MET A 48 -1.53 10.09 8.42
N PHE A 49 -0.81 10.83 7.58
CA PHE A 49 -1.43 11.53 6.46
C PHE A 49 -2.00 10.54 5.44
N LEU A 50 -1.26 9.48 5.14
CA LEU A 50 -1.73 8.47 4.21
C LEU A 50 -3.02 7.82 4.73
N LYS A 51 -3.03 7.45 6.02
CA LYS A 51 -4.19 6.80 6.61
C LYS A 51 -5.38 7.75 6.70
N ARG A 52 -5.17 8.96 7.20
CA ARG A 52 -6.27 9.90 7.45
C ARG A 52 -6.80 10.56 6.18
N GLU A 53 -5.90 10.95 5.28
CA GLU A 53 -6.30 11.73 4.10
C GLU A 53 -6.66 10.87 2.90
N ILE A 54 -6.15 9.65 2.82
CA ILE A 54 -6.36 8.79 1.65
C ILE A 54 -7.10 7.51 2.03
N ALA A 55 -6.53 6.70 2.92
CA ALA A 55 -7.08 5.39 3.21
C ALA A 55 -8.48 5.48 3.83
N ASP A 56 -8.68 6.36 4.80
CA ASP A 56 -9.99 6.49 5.45
C ASP A 56 -11.08 6.92 4.46
N LEU A 57 -10.75 7.82 3.54
CA LEU A 57 -11.71 8.24 2.52
C LEU A 57 -12.09 7.08 1.61
N LEU A 58 -11.11 6.29 1.19
CA LEU A 58 -11.37 5.16 0.32
C LEU A 58 -12.12 4.05 1.06
N ILE A 59 -11.79 3.80 2.32
CA ILE A 59 -12.52 2.81 3.13
C ILE A 59 -13.98 3.23 3.28
N ASN A 60 -14.25 4.50 3.49
CA ASN A 60 -15.63 4.99 3.59
C ASN A 60 -16.41 4.78 2.29
N GLU A 61 -15.72 4.69 1.17
CA GLU A 61 -16.35 4.43 -0.14
C GLU A 61 -16.40 2.93 -0.47
N GLY A 62 -16.01 2.08 0.46
CA GLY A 62 -16.12 0.63 0.27
C GLY A 62 -14.84 -0.07 -0.17
N ILE A 63 -13.70 0.61 -0.18
CA ILE A 63 -12.44 -0.02 -0.56
C ILE A 63 -11.92 -0.83 0.63
N THR A 64 -11.64 -2.10 0.40
CA THR A 64 -11.13 -3.00 1.42
C THR A 64 -9.83 -3.68 1.03
N LYS A 65 -9.43 -3.58 -0.24
CA LYS A 65 -8.19 -4.17 -0.73
C LYS A 65 -7.32 -3.06 -1.30
N PHE A 66 -6.13 -2.90 -0.73
CA PHE A 66 -5.23 -1.83 -1.11
C PHE A 66 -3.94 -2.41 -1.66
N VAL A 67 -3.62 -2.07 -2.91
CA VAL A 67 -2.34 -2.38 -3.51
C VAL A 67 -1.53 -1.09 -3.52
N VAL A 68 -0.40 -1.10 -2.83
CA VAL A 68 0.45 0.07 -2.72
C VAL A 68 1.75 -0.24 -3.43
N VAL A 69 1.97 0.37 -4.57
CA VAL A 69 3.16 0.15 -5.39
C VAL A 69 4.30 0.97 -4.81
N CYS A 70 5.36 0.32 -4.40
CA CYS A 70 6.46 0.94 -3.67
C CYS A 70 7.78 0.93 -4.44
N GLU A 71 7.75 0.68 -5.74
CA GLU A 71 8.98 0.63 -6.56
C GLU A 71 9.79 1.89 -6.49
N ASN A 72 9.12 3.03 -6.31
CA ASN A 72 9.76 4.33 -6.28
C ASN A 72 9.77 4.96 -4.89
N VAL A 73 9.58 4.16 -3.85
CA VAL A 73 9.85 4.57 -2.49
C VAL A 73 11.33 4.31 -2.24
N LEU A 74 12.10 5.38 -2.14
CA LEU A 74 13.56 5.28 -2.13
C LEU A 74 14.11 4.98 -0.75
N ASN A 75 13.46 5.47 0.28
CA ASN A 75 13.87 5.26 1.67
C ASN A 75 12.64 5.18 2.55
N PHE A 76 12.77 4.50 3.67
CA PHE A 76 11.69 4.41 4.64
C PHE A 76 12.29 4.56 6.05
N HIS A 77 11.79 5.53 6.79
CA HIS A 77 12.19 5.79 8.17
C HIS A 77 10.96 5.58 9.03
N ALA A 78 10.87 4.41 9.64
CA ALA A 78 9.68 4.02 10.37
C ALA A 78 9.63 4.66 11.75
N SER A 79 8.43 4.77 12.28
CA SER A 79 8.19 5.09 13.68
C SER A 79 7.62 3.83 14.33
N ASP A 80 6.33 3.84 14.68
CA ASP A 80 5.69 2.64 15.21
C ASP A 80 4.71 2.07 14.19
N ASP A 81 4.02 1.00 14.55
CA ASP A 81 3.12 0.31 13.63
C ASP A 81 1.65 0.58 13.91
N CYS A 82 1.32 1.58 14.73
CA CYS A 82 -0.05 1.80 15.18
C CYS A 82 -1.04 2.09 14.05
N TYR A 83 -0.68 2.97 13.12
CA TYR A 83 -1.57 3.29 12.00
C TYR A 83 -1.69 2.14 11.02
N TYR A 84 -0.62 1.35 10.85
CA TYR A 84 -0.68 0.16 10.00
C TYR A 84 -1.60 -0.88 10.60
N GLU A 85 -1.55 -1.06 11.92
CA GLU A 85 -2.44 -1.98 12.61
C GLU A 85 -3.89 -1.54 12.49
N GLU A 86 -4.17 -0.26 12.71
CA GLU A 86 -5.51 0.29 12.58
C GLU A 86 -6.07 0.05 11.18
N TRP A 87 -5.26 0.35 10.16
CA TRP A 87 -5.65 0.19 8.76
C TRP A 87 -5.94 -1.29 8.46
N ALA A 88 -5.05 -2.17 8.89
CA ALA A 88 -5.22 -3.60 8.65
C ALA A 88 -6.45 -4.16 9.33
N GLN A 89 -6.74 -3.70 10.54
CA GLN A 89 -7.94 -4.15 11.26
C GLN A 89 -9.21 -3.70 10.55
N GLU A 90 -9.24 -2.48 10.08
CA GLU A 90 -10.44 -1.96 9.41
C GLU A 90 -10.74 -2.71 8.12
N VAL A 91 -9.73 -2.95 7.28
CA VAL A 91 -9.96 -3.68 6.03
C VAL A 91 -10.17 -5.16 6.29
N GLY A 92 -9.55 -5.71 7.32
CA GLY A 92 -9.67 -7.12 7.67
C GLY A 92 -11.06 -7.52 8.10
N GLU A 93 -11.82 -6.60 8.70
CA GLU A 93 -13.21 -6.84 9.07
C GLU A 93 -14.08 -7.15 7.86
N GLU A 94 -13.69 -6.67 6.68
CA GLU A 94 -14.40 -6.93 5.45
C GLU A 94 -13.62 -7.90 4.55
N PHE A 95 -12.76 -8.73 5.14
CA PHE A 95 -11.92 -9.71 4.42
C PHE A 95 -10.99 -9.04 3.42
N GLY A 96 -10.61 -7.82 3.69
CA GLY A 96 -9.68 -7.09 2.84
C GLY A 96 -8.23 -7.27 3.29
N TRP A 97 -7.34 -6.56 2.62
CA TRP A 97 -5.92 -6.64 2.90
C TRP A 97 -5.19 -5.41 2.33
N ILE A 98 -3.94 -5.27 2.78
CA ILE A 98 -3.03 -4.26 2.28
C ILE A 98 -1.81 -5.00 1.75
N CYS A 99 -1.40 -4.70 0.53
CA CYS A 99 -0.22 -5.31 -0.07
C CYS A 99 0.73 -4.22 -0.52
N LEU A 100 1.93 -4.20 0.06
CA LEU A 100 3.01 -3.31 -0.36
C LEU A 100 3.81 -4.05 -1.42
N LEU A 101 3.82 -3.51 -2.64
CA LEU A 101 4.29 -4.21 -3.81
C LEU A 101 5.63 -3.70 -4.29
N ASN A 102 6.54 -4.62 -4.64
CA ASN A 102 7.83 -4.31 -5.24
C ASN A 102 8.69 -3.41 -4.36
N VAL A 103 8.78 -3.77 -3.08
CA VAL A 103 9.46 -2.98 -2.06
C VAL A 103 10.98 -3.18 -2.19
N ARG A 104 11.75 -2.10 -2.17
CA ARG A 104 13.21 -2.16 -2.28
C ARG A 104 13.82 -2.86 -1.05
N PRO A 105 14.98 -3.51 -1.18
CA PRO A 105 15.53 -4.33 -0.08
C PRO A 105 15.71 -3.58 1.23
N HIS A 106 16.26 -2.39 1.22
CA HIS A 106 16.49 -1.65 2.47
C HIS A 106 15.17 -1.13 3.08
N VAL A 107 14.18 -0.86 2.25
CA VAL A 107 12.85 -0.49 2.72
C VAL A 107 12.17 -1.70 3.34
N PHE A 108 12.33 -2.87 2.71
CA PHE A 108 11.78 -4.11 3.22
C PHE A 108 12.35 -4.44 4.61
N GLU A 109 13.66 -4.25 4.80
CA GLU A 109 14.28 -4.50 6.09
C GLU A 109 13.72 -3.58 7.18
N GLU A 110 13.52 -2.32 6.87
CA GLU A 110 12.95 -1.37 7.82
C GLU A 110 11.51 -1.77 8.19
N ILE A 111 10.74 -2.20 7.21
CA ILE A 111 9.37 -2.67 7.45
C ILE A 111 9.37 -3.88 8.39
N ARG A 112 10.26 -4.82 8.16
CA ARG A 112 10.35 -6.01 9.01
C ARG A 112 10.80 -5.65 10.43
N ASP A 113 11.79 -4.79 10.54
CA ASP A 113 12.36 -4.45 11.83
C ASP A 113 11.33 -3.74 12.73
N THR A 114 10.37 -3.05 12.15
CA THR A 114 9.35 -2.36 12.94
C THR A 114 8.07 -3.18 13.09
N GLY A 115 7.97 -4.35 12.47
CA GLY A 115 6.80 -5.21 12.61
C GLY A 115 5.63 -4.82 11.73
N ILE A 116 5.81 -3.92 10.80
CA ILE A 116 4.72 -3.49 9.89
C ILE A 116 4.25 -4.67 9.03
N ASP A 117 5.14 -5.61 8.71
CA ASP A 117 4.79 -6.79 7.94
C ASP A 117 3.85 -7.76 8.69
N ASN A 118 3.59 -7.52 9.98
CA ASN A 118 2.56 -8.26 10.69
C ASN A 118 1.15 -7.82 10.28
N HIS A 119 1.02 -6.66 9.66
CA HIS A 119 -0.27 -6.07 9.31
C HIS A 119 -0.53 -6.04 7.82
N CYS A 120 0.52 -6.13 7.00
CA CYS A 120 0.43 -5.99 5.56
C CYS A 120 1.17 -7.12 4.90
N TYR A 121 0.71 -7.53 3.71
CA TYR A 121 1.55 -8.35 2.85
C TYR A 121 2.63 -7.45 2.24
N VAL A 122 3.86 -7.93 2.22
CA VAL A 122 4.98 -7.15 1.68
C VAL A 122 5.70 -8.01 0.67
N LEU A 123 5.71 -7.59 -0.58
CA LEU A 123 6.38 -8.30 -1.67
C LEU A 123 7.63 -7.53 -2.07
N PRO A 124 8.81 -8.08 -1.83
CA PRO A 124 10.04 -7.37 -2.17
C PRO A 124 10.28 -7.33 -3.67
N ASP A 125 11.12 -6.40 -4.11
CA ASP A 125 11.39 -6.23 -5.53
C ASP A 125 12.19 -7.38 -6.14
N THR A 126 12.78 -8.26 -5.31
CA THR A 126 13.43 -9.47 -5.80
C THR A 126 12.44 -10.44 -6.44
N HIS A 127 11.16 -10.29 -6.12
CA HIS A 127 10.08 -11.05 -6.71
C HIS A 127 9.14 -10.09 -7.44
N MET A 128 9.74 -9.22 -8.25
CA MET A 128 8.98 -8.14 -8.88
C MET A 128 7.77 -8.64 -9.64
N VAL A 129 6.63 -8.02 -9.36
CA VAL A 129 5.39 -8.33 -10.04
C VAL A 129 5.20 -7.29 -11.13
N SER A 130 5.01 -7.76 -12.36
CA SER A 130 4.86 -6.87 -13.52
C SER A 130 3.41 -6.39 -13.62
N TRP A 131 3.03 -5.54 -12.69
CA TRP A 131 1.64 -5.11 -12.57
C TRP A 131 1.14 -4.31 -13.77
N ARG A 132 2.06 -3.63 -14.47
CA ARG A 132 1.68 -2.80 -15.61
C ARG A 132 1.15 -3.58 -16.79
N LYS A 133 1.41 -4.89 -16.84
CA LYS A 133 0.97 -5.74 -17.96
C LYS A 133 -0.48 -6.18 -17.83
N PHE A 134 -1.07 -6.04 -16.65
CA PHE A 134 -2.42 -6.51 -16.40
C PHE A 134 -3.42 -5.38 -16.49
N LYS A 135 -4.64 -5.70 -16.85
CA LYS A 135 -5.76 -4.80 -16.55
C LYS A 135 -5.95 -4.79 -15.04
N PRO A 136 -6.39 -3.69 -14.45
CA PRO A 136 -6.46 -3.59 -12.99
C PRO A 136 -7.24 -4.71 -12.32
N GLN A 137 -8.41 -5.09 -12.85
CA GLN A 137 -9.21 -6.17 -12.27
C GLN A 137 -8.46 -7.48 -12.32
N ASN A 138 -7.84 -7.78 -13.47
CA ASN A 138 -7.08 -9.02 -13.63
C ASN A 138 -5.88 -9.06 -12.72
N PHE A 139 -5.23 -7.92 -12.53
CA PHE A 139 -4.08 -7.83 -11.64
C PHE A 139 -4.48 -8.13 -10.20
N VAL A 140 -5.58 -7.54 -9.73
CA VAL A 140 -6.02 -7.76 -8.36
C VAL A 140 -6.44 -9.21 -8.14
N GLU A 141 -7.09 -9.84 -9.12
CA GLU A 141 -7.43 -11.27 -9.02
C GLU A 141 -6.17 -12.14 -8.96
N HIS A 142 -5.19 -11.82 -9.80
CA HIS A 142 -3.92 -12.54 -9.79
C HIS A 142 -3.21 -12.36 -8.45
N LEU A 143 -3.19 -11.16 -7.93
CA LEU A 143 -2.57 -10.87 -6.65
C LEU A 143 -3.28 -11.57 -5.51
N GLN A 144 -4.61 -11.58 -5.52
CA GLN A 144 -5.40 -12.28 -4.51
C GLN A 144 -5.04 -13.77 -4.50
N SER A 145 -4.91 -14.37 -5.70
CA SER A 145 -4.52 -15.76 -5.82
C SER A 145 -3.12 -16.00 -5.25
N LEU A 146 -2.18 -15.10 -5.52
CA LEU A 146 -0.85 -15.20 -4.94
C LEU A 146 -0.89 -15.11 -3.42
N LEU A 147 -1.64 -14.18 -2.88
CA LEU A 147 -1.70 -13.98 -1.44
C LEU A 147 -2.37 -15.17 -0.74
N ASP A 148 -3.38 -15.76 -1.37
CA ASP A 148 -4.07 -16.92 -0.80
C ASP A 148 -3.16 -18.13 -0.72
N ASN A 149 -2.16 -18.22 -1.58
CA ASN A 149 -1.24 -19.35 -1.62
C ASN A 149 0.05 -19.13 -0.85
N LEU A 150 0.26 -17.93 -0.31
CA LEU A 150 1.46 -17.67 0.47
C LEU A 150 1.29 -18.22 1.87
N PRO A 151 2.36 -18.80 2.44
CA PRO A 151 2.31 -19.11 3.87
C PRO A 151 2.17 -17.80 4.60
N LYS A 152 1.45 -17.83 5.70
CA LYS A 152 1.34 -16.66 6.50
C LYS A 152 2.72 -16.23 6.93
N TRP A 153 3.05 -15.02 6.66
CA TRP A 153 4.31 -14.48 7.05
C TRP A 153 4.25 -14.24 8.48
N ILE A 154 4.71 -15.18 9.20
CA ILE A 154 4.70 -14.98 10.52
C ILE A 154 6.04 -14.93 10.88
N ASP A 155 6.66 -14.42 10.91
CA ASP A 155 7.91 -14.47 11.38
C ASP A 155 8.61 -13.42 11.49
#